data_5aecbe2031da7ff1037154f45ef41307
#
_entry.id   5aecbe2031da7ff1037154f45ef41307
#
_cell.length_a   1.000
_cell.length_b   1.000
_cell.length_c   1.000
_cell.angle_alpha   90.00
_cell.angle_beta   90.00
_cell.angle_gamma   90.00
#
_symmetry.space_group_name_H-M   'P 1'
#
loop_
_entity.id
_entity.type
_entity.pdbx_description
1 polymer ?
#
loop_
_entity_poly.entity_id
_entity_poly.type
_entity_poly.pdbx_seq_one_letter_code
_entity_poly.pdbx_strand_id
1 'polypeptide(L)'
;NFVTPSGLDDDNHYSSAKDMALLMSYALENDDFANLTAKKSVTVEFLEPKSKKTAYANHNRLLSLYPYCTGGKTGYTTVAGRCLVSSAKKDGVTLVCVTLNDRNDWNDHISLYDYAFEKYRGVDCKDADFCADIPCVGGDKNSVTVTGEKNNTIVLKREDCDKIKKKIFIDSFLYAPIERNESVGRIEYTLGGKLLYKCNIVAGEKIKSDEKSVSIFSAIGNLFS
;
A
#
# COMPACT_ATOMS: atom_id res chain seq x y z
N ASN A 1 -4.88 23.90 -5.74
CA ASN A 1 -6.01 24.34 -6.58
C ASN A 1 -5.68 24.09 -8.05
N PHE A 2 -6.54 23.33 -8.76
CA PHE A 2 -6.35 22.97 -10.16
C PHE A 2 -7.46 23.59 -11.00
N VAL A 3 -7.09 24.36 -12.02
CA VAL A 3 -8.05 25.08 -12.88
C VAL A 3 -8.17 24.41 -14.25
N THR A 4 -7.05 23.90 -14.77
CA THR A 4 -7.00 23.26 -16.09
C THR A 4 -6.47 21.83 -16.00
N PRO A 5 -6.98 20.88 -16.80
CA PRO A 5 -6.44 19.51 -16.84
C PRO A 5 -5.12 19.42 -17.59
N SER A 6 -4.78 20.43 -18.38
CA SER A 6 -3.57 20.47 -19.21
C SER A 6 -2.31 20.91 -18.46
N GLY A 7 -2.47 21.58 -17.31
CA GLY A 7 -1.37 22.17 -16.55
C GLY A 7 -0.82 23.46 -17.18
N LEU A 8 -1.60 24.12 -18.04
CA LEU A 8 -1.27 25.46 -18.53
C LEU A 8 -1.47 26.48 -17.43
N ASP A 9 -0.69 27.56 -17.50
CA ASP A 9 -0.67 28.62 -16.50
C ASP A 9 -2.05 29.31 -16.35
N ASP A 10 -2.42 29.56 -15.10
CA ASP A 10 -3.55 30.38 -14.66
C ASP A 10 -3.22 30.86 -13.26
N ASP A 11 -3.61 32.08 -12.89
CA ASP A 11 -3.32 32.71 -11.59
C ASP A 11 -3.85 31.88 -10.41
N ASN A 12 -4.93 31.11 -10.63
CA ASN A 12 -5.53 30.25 -9.63
C ASN A 12 -5.05 28.78 -9.75
N HIS A 13 -4.10 28.47 -10.63
CA HIS A 13 -3.55 27.13 -10.80
C HIS A 13 -2.25 26.98 -10.02
N TYR A 14 -2.33 26.49 -8.79
CA TYR A 14 -1.19 26.33 -7.90
C TYR A 14 -1.30 25.06 -7.04
N SER A 15 -0.16 24.56 -6.56
CA SER A 15 -0.09 23.45 -5.62
C SER A 15 1.11 23.60 -4.69
N SER A 16 1.24 22.71 -3.73
CA SER A 16 2.42 22.59 -2.88
C SER A 16 3.17 21.29 -3.17
N ALA A 17 4.46 21.23 -2.82
CA ALA A 17 5.24 20.01 -2.94
C ALA A 17 4.60 18.84 -2.13
N LYS A 18 4.02 19.15 -0.96
CA LYS A 18 3.32 18.18 -0.13
C LYS A 18 2.08 17.61 -0.83
N ASP A 19 1.24 18.45 -1.42
CA ASP A 19 0.01 18.02 -2.09
C ASP A 19 0.33 17.22 -3.34
N MET A 20 1.37 17.62 -4.09
CA MET A 20 1.84 16.87 -5.25
C MET A 20 2.43 15.51 -4.85
N ALA A 21 3.10 15.41 -3.69
CA ALA A 21 3.59 14.14 -3.17
C ALA A 21 2.44 13.20 -2.77
N LEU A 22 1.40 13.72 -2.13
CA LEU A 22 0.19 12.97 -1.79
C LEU A 22 -0.54 12.48 -3.05
N LEU A 23 -0.71 13.37 -4.03
CA LEU A 23 -1.33 13.03 -5.31
C LEU A 23 -0.56 11.92 -6.03
N MET A 24 0.77 12.02 -6.08
CA MET A 24 1.62 11.00 -6.70
C MET A 24 1.53 9.68 -5.94
N SER A 25 1.53 9.70 -4.60
CA SER A 25 1.41 8.50 -3.78
C SER A 25 0.10 7.77 -4.06
N TYR A 26 -1.00 8.50 -4.17
CA TYR A 26 -2.30 7.93 -4.52
C TYR A 26 -2.34 7.41 -5.97
N ALA A 27 -1.79 8.17 -6.90
CA ALA A 27 -1.75 7.78 -8.31
C ALA A 27 -0.96 6.48 -8.56
N LEU A 28 0.08 6.23 -7.76
CA LEU A 28 0.89 5.00 -7.83
C LEU A 28 0.12 3.74 -7.37
N GLU A 29 -1.03 3.87 -6.70
CA GLU A 29 -1.91 2.74 -6.39
C GLU A 29 -2.65 2.23 -7.63
N ASN A 30 -2.68 3.01 -8.71
CA ASN A 30 -3.22 2.61 -10.00
C ASN A 30 -2.10 1.99 -10.85
N ASP A 31 -2.23 0.71 -11.17
CA ASP A 31 -1.23 -0.05 -11.92
C ASP A 31 -0.99 0.51 -13.33
N ASP A 32 -2.01 1.03 -14.01
CA ASP A 32 -1.85 1.63 -15.34
C ASP A 32 -1.01 2.89 -15.26
N PHE A 33 -1.27 3.76 -14.29
CA PHE A 33 -0.47 4.96 -14.06
C PHE A 33 0.99 4.61 -13.73
N ALA A 34 1.20 3.68 -12.80
CA ALA A 34 2.54 3.24 -12.39
C ALA A 34 3.30 2.66 -13.59
N ASN A 35 2.67 1.77 -14.36
CA ASN A 35 3.26 1.14 -15.55
C ASN A 35 3.57 2.15 -16.68
N LEU A 36 2.69 3.11 -16.92
CA LEU A 36 2.90 4.13 -17.95
C LEU A 36 4.05 5.06 -17.60
N THR A 37 4.09 5.56 -16.36
CA THR A 37 5.10 6.52 -15.91
C THR A 37 6.49 5.91 -15.75
N ALA A 38 6.59 4.57 -15.60
CA ALA A 38 7.84 3.83 -15.53
C ALA A 38 8.50 3.57 -16.89
N LYS A 39 7.77 3.71 -18.01
CA LYS A 39 8.32 3.43 -19.33
C LYS A 39 9.32 4.50 -19.76
N LYS A 40 10.52 4.09 -20.20
CA LYS A 40 11.54 5.01 -20.75
C LYS A 40 11.14 5.52 -22.15
N SER A 41 10.45 4.69 -22.91
CA SER A 41 9.91 5.04 -24.23
C SER A 41 8.74 4.14 -24.59
N VAL A 42 7.93 4.58 -25.54
CA VAL A 42 6.82 3.81 -26.08
C VAL A 42 6.69 4.10 -27.57
N THR A 43 6.41 3.08 -28.37
CA THR A 43 6.00 3.26 -29.76
C THR A 43 4.48 3.14 -29.83
N VAL A 44 3.83 4.19 -30.30
CA VAL A 44 2.39 4.25 -30.49
C VAL A 44 2.08 4.02 -31.97
N GLU A 45 1.16 3.12 -32.23
CA GLU A 45 0.60 2.89 -33.56
C GLU A 45 -0.73 3.62 -33.65
N PHE A 46 -0.87 4.47 -34.65
CA PHE A 46 -2.09 5.27 -34.84
C PHE A 46 -3.17 4.43 -35.52
N LEU A 47 -4.40 4.65 -35.12
CA LEU A 47 -5.55 4.05 -35.79
C LEU A 47 -5.75 4.65 -37.19
N GLU A 48 -5.53 5.96 -37.29
CA GLU A 48 -5.57 6.69 -38.56
C GLU A 48 -4.44 7.76 -38.59
N PRO A 49 -3.66 7.87 -39.68
CA PRO A 49 -3.60 6.92 -40.78
C PRO A 49 -2.99 5.58 -40.33
N LYS A 50 -3.57 4.48 -40.80
CA LYS A 50 -3.05 3.13 -40.56
C LYS A 50 -1.57 3.03 -40.91
N SER A 51 -0.81 2.27 -40.16
CA SER A 51 0.65 2.10 -40.30
C SER A 51 1.53 3.25 -39.78
N LYS A 52 0.99 4.38 -39.38
CA LYS A 52 1.82 5.42 -38.74
C LYS A 52 2.23 4.96 -37.36
N LYS A 53 3.54 4.84 -37.13
CA LYS A 53 4.14 4.53 -35.81
C LYS A 53 5.00 5.70 -35.39
N THR A 54 4.88 6.10 -34.12
CA THR A 54 5.72 7.16 -33.55
C THR A 54 6.28 6.72 -32.23
N ALA A 55 7.59 6.82 -32.08
CA ALA A 55 8.28 6.57 -30.81
C ALA A 55 8.31 7.84 -29.98
N TYR A 56 7.87 7.72 -28.72
CA TYR A 56 7.92 8.79 -27.72
C TYR A 56 8.90 8.40 -26.62
N ALA A 57 9.83 9.28 -26.30
CA ALA A 57 10.71 9.12 -25.16
C ALA A 57 10.09 9.80 -23.93
N ASN A 58 10.26 9.18 -22.75
CA ASN A 58 9.85 9.80 -21.50
C ASN A 58 10.79 10.95 -21.15
N HIS A 59 10.24 12.10 -20.82
CA HIS A 59 11.02 13.26 -20.42
C HIS A 59 11.63 13.12 -19.00
N ASN A 60 11.17 12.15 -18.22
CA ASN A 60 11.74 11.86 -16.90
C ASN A 60 13.10 11.15 -17.05
N ARG A 61 14.17 11.93 -17.03
CA ARG A 61 15.54 11.41 -17.16
C ARG A 61 15.98 10.55 -15.97
N LEU A 62 15.33 10.68 -14.79
CA LEU A 62 15.65 9.85 -13.61
C LEU A 62 15.49 8.36 -13.89
N LEU A 63 14.58 7.97 -14.80
CA LEU A 63 14.43 6.56 -15.23
C LEU A 63 15.73 5.95 -15.80
N SER A 64 16.66 6.80 -16.25
CA SER A 64 17.96 6.35 -16.76
C SER A 64 19.12 6.75 -15.86
N LEU A 65 18.99 7.81 -15.08
CA LEU A 65 20.04 8.34 -14.21
C LEU A 65 20.05 7.67 -12.84
N TYR A 66 18.89 7.19 -12.34
CA TYR A 66 18.77 6.63 -11.01
C TYR A 66 18.17 5.23 -11.05
N PRO A 67 18.93 4.19 -10.64
CA PRO A 67 18.53 2.78 -10.85
C PRO A 67 17.28 2.37 -10.07
N TYR A 68 16.94 3.11 -9.01
CA TYR A 68 15.76 2.84 -8.17
C TYR A 68 14.52 3.64 -8.59
N CYS A 69 14.63 4.54 -9.58
CA CYS A 69 13.48 5.32 -10.06
C CYS A 69 12.41 4.40 -10.66
N THR A 70 11.19 4.53 -10.20
CA THR A 70 10.05 3.72 -10.64
C THR A 70 9.05 4.49 -11.50
N GLY A 71 9.19 5.80 -11.63
CA GLY A 71 8.30 6.60 -12.46
C GLY A 71 8.29 8.08 -12.09
N GLY A 72 7.38 8.81 -12.70
CA GLY A 72 7.18 10.23 -12.39
C GLY A 72 6.69 11.05 -13.55
N LYS A 73 6.53 12.36 -13.30
CA LYS A 73 6.06 13.34 -14.29
C LYS A 73 6.85 14.63 -14.19
N THR A 74 7.32 15.09 -15.32
CA THR A 74 7.95 16.42 -15.47
C THR A 74 6.90 17.47 -15.82
N GLY A 75 7.12 18.69 -15.44
CA GLY A 75 6.35 19.87 -15.85
C GLY A 75 7.26 21.07 -16.09
N TYR A 76 6.90 21.87 -17.06
CA TYR A 76 7.57 23.15 -17.31
C TYR A 76 6.62 24.13 -17.95
N THR A 77 6.56 25.33 -17.38
CA THR A 77 6.09 26.55 -18.02
C THR A 77 7.06 27.67 -17.72
N THR A 78 6.95 28.80 -18.42
CA THR A 78 7.81 29.95 -18.16
C THR A 78 7.57 30.54 -16.77
N VAL A 79 6.33 30.45 -16.27
CA VAL A 79 5.90 30.96 -14.96
C VAL A 79 6.28 29.97 -13.85
N ALA A 80 5.94 28.68 -14.00
CA ALA A 80 6.16 27.67 -12.98
C ALA A 80 7.63 27.24 -12.87
N GLY A 81 8.44 27.44 -13.92
CA GLY A 81 9.77 26.88 -14.01
C GLY A 81 9.75 25.34 -14.14
N ARG A 82 10.89 24.70 -13.86
CA ARG A 82 11.00 23.23 -13.91
C ARG A 82 10.39 22.62 -12.65
N CYS A 83 9.47 21.71 -12.84
CA CYS A 83 8.83 20.95 -11.78
C CYS A 83 8.98 19.46 -12.06
N LEU A 84 9.27 18.70 -11.02
CA LEU A 84 9.43 17.26 -11.08
C LEU A 84 8.73 16.60 -9.90
N VAL A 85 7.93 15.59 -10.21
CA VAL A 85 7.41 14.63 -9.24
C VAL A 85 7.91 13.27 -9.66
N SER A 86 8.61 12.55 -8.81
CA SER A 86 9.10 11.21 -9.12
C SER A 86 8.92 10.24 -7.97
N SER A 87 9.04 8.95 -8.27
CA SER A 87 9.03 7.88 -7.29
C SER A 87 10.26 7.00 -7.45
N ALA A 88 10.72 6.44 -6.34
CA ALA A 88 11.81 5.47 -6.31
C ALA A 88 11.51 4.37 -5.28
N LYS A 89 11.98 3.14 -5.55
CA LYS A 89 11.79 1.99 -4.66
C LYS A 89 13.12 1.27 -4.41
N LYS A 90 13.44 1.09 -3.14
CA LYS A 90 14.62 0.35 -2.68
C LYS A 90 14.36 -0.28 -1.32
N ASP A 91 14.85 -1.51 -1.09
CA ASP A 91 14.79 -2.22 0.20
C ASP A 91 13.39 -2.21 0.85
N GLY A 92 12.34 -2.45 0.04
CA GLY A 92 10.94 -2.46 0.50
C GLY A 92 10.34 -1.07 0.76
N VAL A 93 11.09 0.01 0.54
CA VAL A 93 10.62 1.39 0.71
C VAL A 93 10.29 2.00 -0.64
N THR A 94 9.09 2.55 -0.79
CA THR A 94 8.72 3.43 -1.90
C THR A 94 8.70 4.87 -1.40
N LEU A 95 9.41 5.74 -2.08
CA LEU A 95 9.51 7.16 -1.79
C LEU A 95 8.98 7.98 -2.96
N VAL A 96 8.38 9.11 -2.64
CA VAL A 96 8.00 10.15 -3.61
C VAL A 96 8.80 11.41 -3.30
N CYS A 97 9.37 12.01 -4.33
CA CYS A 97 10.09 13.28 -4.25
C CYS A 97 9.44 14.31 -5.18
N VAL A 98 9.38 15.54 -4.72
CA VAL A 98 8.80 16.67 -5.47
C VAL A 98 9.70 17.89 -5.36
N THR A 99 10.08 18.44 -6.51
CA THR A 99 10.70 19.76 -6.60
C THR A 99 9.85 20.67 -7.49
N LEU A 100 9.71 21.93 -7.08
CA LEU A 100 8.95 22.97 -7.79
C LEU A 100 9.90 24.14 -8.08
N ASN A 101 9.91 24.62 -9.34
CA ASN A 101 10.80 25.66 -9.83
C ASN A 101 12.29 25.40 -9.51
N ASP A 102 12.73 24.19 -9.78
CA ASP A 102 14.08 23.73 -9.48
C ASP A 102 14.87 23.42 -10.75
N ARG A 103 15.97 24.16 -10.97
CA ARG A 103 16.82 23.97 -12.16
C ARG A 103 17.74 22.76 -12.06
N ASN A 104 17.95 22.23 -10.85
CA ASN A 104 18.82 21.08 -10.56
C ASN A 104 18.03 19.81 -10.21
N ASP A 105 16.74 19.78 -10.52
CA ASP A 105 15.75 18.78 -10.14
C ASP A 105 16.26 17.31 -10.19
N TRP A 106 17.03 16.92 -11.21
CA TRP A 106 17.55 15.55 -11.32
C TRP A 106 18.52 15.20 -10.19
N ASN A 107 19.50 16.06 -9.94
CA ASN A 107 20.52 15.80 -8.90
C ASN A 107 19.91 15.93 -7.51
N ASP A 108 18.99 16.87 -7.32
CA ASP A 108 18.33 17.08 -6.04
C ASP A 108 17.45 15.90 -5.68
N HIS A 109 16.69 15.35 -6.64
CA HIS A 109 15.93 14.11 -6.43
C HIS A 109 16.83 12.92 -6.09
N ILE A 110 17.95 12.72 -6.81
CA ILE A 110 18.90 11.66 -6.52
C ILE A 110 19.45 11.79 -5.09
N SER A 111 19.90 13.00 -4.73
CA SER A 111 20.46 13.28 -3.40
C SER A 111 19.45 13.06 -2.27
N LEU A 112 18.20 13.48 -2.48
CA LEU A 112 17.12 13.29 -1.51
C LEU A 112 16.74 11.81 -1.36
N TYR A 113 16.72 11.04 -2.45
CA TYR A 113 16.48 9.61 -2.40
C TYR A 113 17.60 8.87 -1.68
N ASP A 114 18.87 9.15 -2.01
CA ASP A 114 20.01 8.52 -1.35
C ASP A 114 20.02 8.82 0.14
N TYR A 115 19.78 10.08 0.53
CA TYR A 115 19.64 10.47 1.93
C TYR A 115 18.51 9.70 2.64
N ALA A 116 17.34 9.58 2.00
CA ALA A 116 16.21 8.92 2.62
C ALA A 116 16.40 7.39 2.69
N PHE A 117 16.92 6.75 1.65
CA PHE A 117 17.22 5.31 1.65
C PHE A 117 18.37 4.92 2.58
N GLU A 118 19.30 5.84 2.86
CA GLU A 118 20.30 5.63 3.90
C GLU A 118 19.66 5.59 5.30
N LYS A 119 18.66 6.44 5.56
CA LYS A 119 18.03 6.58 6.87
C LYS A 119 16.87 5.62 7.13
N TYR A 120 16.12 5.25 6.10
CA TYR A 120 14.90 4.47 6.23
C TYR A 120 15.03 3.11 5.56
N ARG A 121 14.29 2.14 6.10
CA ARG A 121 14.18 0.78 5.59
C ARG A 121 12.77 0.25 5.77
N GLY A 122 12.34 -0.62 4.86
CA GLY A 122 11.11 -1.41 4.99
C GLY A 122 11.34 -2.62 5.90
N VAL A 123 10.38 -2.87 6.76
CA VAL A 123 10.26 -4.10 7.54
C VAL A 123 9.04 -4.84 7.05
N ASP A 124 9.25 -5.99 6.42
CA ASP A 124 8.16 -6.80 5.88
C ASP A 124 7.42 -7.52 7.00
N CYS A 125 6.14 -7.19 7.14
CA CYS A 125 5.19 -7.88 8.00
C CYS A 125 4.52 -8.98 7.19
N LYS A 126 5.12 -10.18 7.20
CA LYS A 126 4.59 -11.35 6.47
C LYS A 126 3.41 -11.96 7.22
N ASP A 127 2.37 -11.17 7.46
CA ASP A 127 1.24 -11.59 8.28
C ASP A 127 0.33 -12.57 7.57
N ALA A 128 0.24 -12.53 6.24
CA ALA A 128 -0.47 -13.55 5.45
C ALA A 128 0.15 -14.95 5.59
N ASP A 129 1.43 -15.05 5.99
CA ASP A 129 2.11 -16.32 6.27
C ASP A 129 1.76 -16.87 7.67
N PHE A 130 1.12 -16.06 8.53
CA PHE A 130 0.61 -16.54 9.81
C PHE A 130 -0.55 -17.51 9.57
N CYS A 131 -0.45 -18.72 10.14
CA CYS A 131 -1.47 -19.74 10.05
C CYS A 131 -1.54 -20.47 11.40
N ALA A 132 -2.76 -20.65 11.90
CA ALA A 132 -3.04 -21.40 13.13
C ALA A 132 -4.41 -22.06 13.07
N ASP A 133 -4.55 -23.21 13.74
CA ASP A 133 -5.83 -23.86 13.95
C ASP A 133 -6.33 -23.52 15.36
N ILE A 134 -7.48 -22.87 15.44
CA ILE A 134 -8.09 -22.45 16.69
C ILE A 134 -9.30 -23.34 16.98
N PRO A 135 -9.40 -23.94 18.20
CA PRO A 135 -10.56 -24.71 18.60
C PRO A 135 -11.87 -23.94 18.43
N CYS A 136 -12.90 -24.59 17.91
CA CYS A 136 -14.22 -23.99 17.73
C CYS A 136 -15.27 -24.76 18.53
N VAL A 137 -16.06 -24.01 19.32
CA VAL A 137 -17.12 -24.57 20.18
C VAL A 137 -18.48 -24.33 19.52
N GLY A 138 -19.34 -25.37 19.55
CA GLY A 138 -20.71 -25.29 19.04
C GLY A 138 -20.80 -25.25 17.52
N GLY A 139 -19.74 -25.65 16.82
CA GLY A 139 -19.69 -25.68 15.37
C GLY A 139 -19.78 -27.10 14.77
N ASP A 140 -20.05 -27.15 13.48
CA ASP A 140 -20.02 -28.39 12.65
C ASP A 140 -18.57 -28.90 12.45
N LYS A 141 -17.55 -28.11 12.88
CA LYS A 141 -16.14 -28.48 12.96
C LYS A 141 -15.57 -28.14 14.32
N ASN A 142 -14.57 -28.91 14.75
CA ASN A 142 -13.91 -28.72 16.05
C ASN A 142 -12.85 -27.62 16.08
N SER A 143 -12.43 -27.12 14.92
CA SER A 143 -11.45 -26.07 14.78
C SER A 143 -11.66 -25.30 13.48
N VAL A 144 -11.10 -24.09 13.41
CA VAL A 144 -11.04 -23.26 12.22
C VAL A 144 -9.60 -22.82 11.98
N THR A 145 -9.13 -22.97 10.76
CA THR A 145 -7.84 -22.43 10.33
C THR A 145 -7.98 -20.91 10.15
N VAL A 146 -7.10 -20.16 10.79
CA VAL A 146 -7.06 -18.69 10.71
C VAL A 146 -5.74 -18.23 10.10
N THR A 147 -5.78 -17.13 9.36
CA THR A 147 -4.59 -16.54 8.71
C THR A 147 -4.57 -15.03 8.89
N GLY A 148 -3.40 -14.43 8.76
CA GLY A 148 -3.33 -12.97 8.64
C GLY A 148 -3.96 -12.50 7.32
N GLU A 149 -4.67 -11.38 7.36
CA GLU A 149 -5.47 -10.89 6.23
C GLU A 149 -4.61 -10.51 5.02
N LYS A 150 -3.46 -9.89 5.25
CA LYS A 150 -2.55 -9.45 4.18
C LYS A 150 -1.14 -9.15 4.68
N ASN A 151 -0.18 -9.21 3.76
CA ASN A 151 1.18 -8.73 4.00
C ASN A 151 1.22 -7.20 3.92
N ASN A 152 2.14 -6.59 4.66
CA ASN A 152 2.42 -5.16 4.62
C ASN A 152 3.90 -4.88 4.86
N THR A 153 4.36 -3.69 4.52
CA THR A 153 5.70 -3.20 4.83
C THR A 153 5.60 -1.94 5.69
N ILE A 154 6.24 -1.95 6.86
CA ILE A 154 6.33 -0.78 7.73
C ILE A 154 7.65 -0.08 7.44
N VAL A 155 7.60 1.21 7.08
CA VAL A 155 8.80 2.01 6.83
C VAL A 155 9.25 2.67 8.12
N LEU A 156 10.49 2.42 8.52
CA LEU A 156 11.10 2.95 9.73
C LEU A 156 12.51 3.46 9.51
N LYS A 157 13.01 4.24 10.48
CA LYS A 157 14.44 4.50 10.55
C LYS A 157 15.19 3.19 10.76
N ARG A 158 16.33 3.03 10.11
CA ARG A 158 17.15 1.81 10.22
C ARG A 158 17.49 1.44 11.66
N GLU A 159 17.77 2.43 12.51
CA GLU A 159 18.07 2.25 13.94
C GLU A 159 16.91 1.71 14.79
N ASP A 160 15.69 1.74 14.25
CA ASP A 160 14.46 1.32 14.94
C ASP A 160 13.92 -0.02 14.43
N CYS A 161 14.43 -0.52 13.31
CA CYS A 161 13.90 -1.73 12.67
C CYS A 161 13.96 -2.97 13.58
N ASP A 162 15.02 -3.12 14.37
CA ASP A 162 15.21 -4.27 15.28
C ASP A 162 14.49 -4.09 16.64
N LYS A 163 13.89 -2.91 16.87
CA LYS A 163 13.16 -2.59 18.12
C LYS A 163 11.66 -2.83 18.02
N ILE A 164 11.17 -3.19 16.83
CA ILE A 164 9.74 -3.50 16.63
C ILE A 164 9.37 -4.73 17.45
N LYS A 165 8.22 -4.64 18.11
CA LYS A 165 7.59 -5.77 18.81
C LYS A 165 6.33 -6.18 18.08
N LYS A 166 6.26 -7.46 17.68
CA LYS A 166 5.07 -8.12 17.16
C LYS A 166 4.31 -8.77 18.31
N LYS A 167 3.00 -8.53 18.39
CA LYS A 167 2.09 -9.22 19.32
C LYS A 167 0.90 -9.76 18.57
N ILE A 168 0.48 -10.95 18.94
CA ILE A 168 -0.69 -11.64 18.37
C ILE A 168 -1.76 -11.66 19.47
N PHE A 169 -2.95 -11.22 19.11
CA PHE A 169 -4.13 -11.22 19.96
C PHE A 169 -5.21 -12.06 19.29
N ILE A 170 -5.47 -13.21 19.85
CA ILE A 170 -6.52 -14.13 19.42
C ILE A 170 -6.97 -14.92 20.64
N ASP A 171 -8.25 -15.24 20.71
CA ASP A 171 -8.80 -16.03 21.78
C ASP A 171 -8.34 -17.50 21.68
N SER A 172 -8.23 -18.19 22.81
CA SER A 172 -7.80 -19.59 22.85
C SER A 172 -8.78 -20.55 22.19
N PHE A 173 -10.02 -20.12 21.97
CA PHE A 173 -11.07 -20.82 21.25
C PHE A 173 -12.09 -19.80 20.72
N LEU A 174 -12.83 -20.19 19.69
CA LEU A 174 -13.86 -19.40 19.05
C LEU A 174 -15.22 -20.07 19.17
N TYR A 175 -16.30 -19.32 18.99
CA TYR A 175 -17.66 -19.84 18.99
C TYR A 175 -18.25 -19.78 17.58
N ALA A 176 -18.92 -20.89 17.19
CA ALA A 176 -19.73 -20.89 15.96
C ALA A 176 -21.04 -20.08 16.16
N PRO A 177 -21.62 -19.51 15.10
CA PRO A 177 -21.15 -19.58 13.72
C PRO A 177 -20.01 -18.59 13.45
N ILE A 178 -19.15 -18.93 12.48
CA ILE A 178 -18.06 -18.07 12.01
C ILE A 178 -18.18 -17.97 10.49
N GLU A 179 -18.12 -16.75 9.96
CA GLU A 179 -18.12 -16.56 8.52
C GLU A 179 -16.69 -16.57 7.96
N ARG A 180 -16.55 -16.99 6.70
CA ARG A 180 -15.26 -16.90 6.02
C ARG A 180 -14.82 -15.45 5.90
N ASN A 181 -13.54 -15.16 6.16
CA ASN A 181 -12.93 -13.82 6.23
C ASN A 181 -13.42 -12.97 7.41
N GLU A 182 -14.17 -13.52 8.35
CA GLU A 182 -14.49 -12.86 9.61
C GLU A 182 -13.23 -12.59 10.42
N SER A 183 -13.12 -11.38 11.00
CA SER A 183 -11.99 -11.02 11.84
C SER A 183 -12.14 -11.64 13.22
N VAL A 184 -11.26 -12.58 13.55
CA VAL A 184 -11.26 -13.34 14.82
C VAL A 184 -10.10 -13.00 15.73
N GLY A 185 -9.23 -12.09 15.31
CA GLY A 185 -8.07 -11.65 16.08
C GLY A 185 -7.30 -10.55 15.35
N ARG A 186 -6.13 -10.23 15.89
CA ARG A 186 -5.25 -9.22 15.27
C ARG A 186 -3.79 -9.44 15.61
N ILE A 187 -2.94 -8.96 14.72
CA ILE A 187 -1.50 -8.85 14.89
C ILE A 187 -1.17 -7.37 15.03
N GLU A 188 -0.44 -6.99 16.04
CA GLU A 188 -0.02 -5.61 16.29
C GLU A 188 1.50 -5.47 16.26
N TYR A 189 1.97 -4.42 15.60
CA TYR A 189 3.37 -4.02 15.57
C TYR A 189 3.54 -2.70 16.33
N THR A 190 4.42 -2.71 17.33
CA THR A 190 4.66 -1.54 18.18
C THR A 190 6.13 -1.17 18.25
N LEU A 191 6.42 0.12 18.41
CA LEU A 191 7.75 0.67 18.66
C LEU A 191 7.67 1.61 19.86
N GLY A 192 8.45 1.35 20.90
CA GLY A 192 8.41 2.15 22.13
C GLY A 192 7.03 2.22 22.79
N GLY A 193 6.18 1.20 22.60
CA GLY A 193 4.80 1.16 23.09
C GLY A 193 3.77 1.84 22.18
N LYS A 194 4.20 2.56 21.13
CA LYS A 194 3.31 3.17 20.14
C LYS A 194 2.94 2.15 19.07
N LEU A 195 1.63 2.02 18.76
CA LEU A 195 1.14 1.20 17.66
C LEU A 195 1.57 1.82 16.32
N LEU A 196 2.23 1.01 15.49
CA LEU A 196 2.65 1.37 14.14
C LEU A 196 1.69 0.82 13.08
N TYR A 197 1.33 -0.45 13.22
CA TYR A 197 0.50 -1.17 12.25
C TYR A 197 -0.29 -2.27 12.94
N LYS A 198 -1.46 -2.57 12.39
CA LYS A 198 -2.34 -3.65 12.80
C LYS A 198 -2.83 -4.41 11.58
N CYS A 199 -2.73 -5.74 11.62
CA CYS A 199 -3.32 -6.65 10.64
C CYS A 199 -4.42 -7.48 11.33
N ASN A 200 -5.55 -7.69 10.68
CA ASN A 200 -6.56 -8.62 11.18
C ASN A 200 -6.10 -10.07 10.97
N ILE A 201 -6.53 -10.94 11.89
CA ILE A 201 -6.50 -12.39 11.70
C ILE A 201 -7.91 -12.78 11.31
N VAL A 202 -8.03 -13.50 10.19
CA VAL A 202 -9.33 -13.83 9.59
C VAL A 202 -9.53 -15.34 9.50
N ALA A 203 -10.79 -15.78 9.60
CA ALA A 203 -11.16 -17.16 9.43
C ALA A 203 -11.02 -17.59 7.96
N GLY A 204 -10.31 -18.69 7.70
CA GLY A 204 -10.08 -19.23 6.37
C GLY A 204 -11.30 -19.88 5.74
N GLU A 205 -12.27 -20.29 6.57
CA GLU A 205 -13.49 -20.99 6.15
C GLU A 205 -14.68 -20.60 7.02
N LYS A 206 -15.88 -20.96 6.55
CA LYS A 206 -17.11 -20.81 7.30
C LYS A 206 -17.32 -22.02 8.22
N ILE A 207 -17.69 -21.78 9.47
CA ILE A 207 -18.12 -22.77 10.46
C ILE A 207 -19.61 -22.50 10.76
N LYS A 208 -20.44 -23.51 10.59
CA LYS A 208 -21.88 -23.45 10.93
C LYS A 208 -22.09 -23.85 12.38
N SER A 209 -23.14 -23.33 13.00
CA SER A 209 -23.56 -23.86 14.32
C SER A 209 -23.98 -25.35 14.21
N ASP A 210 -23.56 -26.15 15.16
CA ASP A 210 -24.05 -27.54 15.28
C ASP A 210 -25.53 -27.52 15.73
N GLU A 211 -26.40 -28.10 14.92
CA GLU A 211 -27.85 -28.18 15.19
C GLU A 211 -28.17 -28.86 16.54
N LYS A 212 -27.29 -29.74 17.01
CA LYS A 212 -27.44 -30.37 18.33
C LYS A 212 -27.30 -29.39 19.51
N SER A 213 -26.53 -28.33 19.38
CA SER A 213 -26.36 -27.34 20.42
C SER A 213 -27.58 -26.41 20.57
N VAL A 214 -28.33 -26.22 19.50
CA VAL A 214 -29.56 -25.39 19.50
C VAL A 214 -30.71 -26.13 20.23
N SER A 215 -30.72 -27.46 20.17
CA SER A 215 -31.74 -28.31 20.81
C SER A 215 -31.70 -28.23 22.35
N ILE A 216 -30.55 -27.99 22.97
CA ILE A 216 -30.42 -27.90 24.42
C ILE A 216 -31.06 -26.59 24.94
N PHE A 217 -30.88 -25.45 24.22
CA PHE A 217 -31.52 -24.19 24.59
C PHE A 217 -33.05 -24.21 24.39
N SER A 218 -33.53 -24.88 23.37
CA SER A 218 -34.98 -25.07 23.16
C SER A 218 -35.59 -26.00 24.21
N ALA A 219 -34.86 -27.03 24.67
CA ALA A 219 -35.32 -27.91 25.75
C ALA A 219 -35.40 -27.20 27.10
N ILE A 220 -34.51 -26.27 27.39
CA ILE A 220 -34.52 -25.44 28.62
C ILE A 220 -35.66 -24.41 28.56
N GLY A 221 -35.93 -23.80 27.39
CA GLY A 221 -37.05 -22.87 27.20
C GLY A 221 -38.42 -23.48 27.45
N ASN A 222 -38.59 -24.77 27.14
CA ASN A 222 -39.84 -25.50 27.38
C ASN A 222 -40.00 -26.03 28.84
N LEU A 223 -38.97 -25.87 29.69
CA LEU A 223 -39.04 -26.23 31.11
C LEU A 223 -39.53 -25.05 31.98
N PHE A 224 -39.65 -23.85 31.44
CA PHE A 224 -40.09 -22.61 32.10
C PHE A 224 -41.36 -21.99 31.49
N SER A 225 -41.99 -22.68 30.60
CA SER A 225 -43.35 -22.39 30.06
C SER A 225 -44.32 -23.41 30.62
#